data_ef8d63bcab9c35065c9ff055dac2f621
#
_entry.id   ef8d63bcab9c35065c9ff055dac2f621
#
_cell.length_a   1.000
_cell.length_b   1.000
_cell.length_c   1.000
_cell.angle_alpha   90.00
_cell.angle_beta   90.00
_cell.angle_gamma   90.00
#
_symmetry.space_group_name_H-M   'P 1'
#
loop_
_entity.id
_entity.type
_entity.pdbx_description
1 polymer ?
#
loop_
_entity_poly.entity_id
_entity_poly.type
_entity_poly.pdbx_seq_one_letter_code
_entity_poly.pdbx_strand_id
1 'polypeptide(L)'
;MKVDLHGLPLSEAKIRAQVAVGEAWTNAISSVELIHGHNLGTAIKDYIQQYEGLRKDIEIIYPEVTALKLSDNGLGSTIVRFK
;
A
#
# COMPACT_ATOMS: atom_id res chain seq x y z
N MET A 1 -3.85 5.22 -9.77
CA MET A 1 -3.59 3.76 -9.87
C MET A 1 -4.39 3.02 -8.81
N LYS A 2 -4.95 1.90 -9.17
CA LYS A 2 -5.77 1.10 -8.26
C LYS A 2 -5.30 -0.35 -8.31
N VAL A 3 -5.04 -0.96 -7.17
CA VAL A 3 -4.55 -2.33 -7.08
C VAL A 3 -5.40 -3.11 -6.09
N ASP A 4 -5.94 -4.23 -6.53
CA ASP A 4 -6.80 -5.07 -5.71
C ASP A 4 -5.97 -6.15 -5.02
N LEU A 5 -5.91 -6.07 -3.70
CA LEU A 5 -5.17 -7.04 -2.86
C LEU A 5 -6.09 -7.95 -2.07
N HIS A 6 -7.41 -7.72 -2.12
CA HIS A 6 -8.32 -8.49 -1.25
C HIS A 6 -8.28 -9.97 -1.61
N GLY A 7 -8.37 -10.83 -0.61
CA GLY A 7 -8.36 -12.27 -0.80
C GLY A 7 -7.00 -12.89 -1.05
N LEU A 8 -5.93 -12.09 -1.19
CA LEU A 8 -4.59 -12.63 -1.38
C LEU A 8 -4.00 -13.08 -0.05
N PRO A 9 -3.12 -14.10 -0.07
CA PRO A 9 -2.29 -14.37 1.09
C PRO A 9 -1.47 -13.12 1.44
N LEU A 10 -1.21 -12.92 2.74
CA LEU A 10 -0.51 -11.72 3.19
C LEU A 10 0.85 -11.56 2.52
N SER A 11 1.59 -12.65 2.36
CA SER A 11 2.91 -12.59 1.72
C SER A 11 2.84 -12.06 0.29
N GLU A 12 1.83 -12.46 -0.47
CA GLU A 12 1.66 -11.98 -1.83
C GLU A 12 1.14 -10.54 -1.85
N ALA A 13 0.23 -10.21 -0.95
CA ALA A 13 -0.28 -8.85 -0.85
C ALA A 13 0.85 -7.84 -0.53
N LYS A 14 1.77 -8.23 0.35
CA LYS A 14 2.93 -7.39 0.67
C LYS A 14 3.76 -7.08 -0.57
N ILE A 15 4.07 -8.09 -1.36
CA ILE A 15 4.89 -7.91 -2.57
C ILE A 15 4.16 -7.02 -3.58
N ARG A 16 2.88 -7.28 -3.81
CA ARG A 16 2.10 -6.50 -4.78
C ARG A 16 1.96 -5.05 -4.36
N ALA A 17 1.77 -4.79 -3.07
CA ALA A 17 1.68 -3.42 -2.56
C ALA A 17 3.00 -2.68 -2.76
N GLN A 18 4.12 -3.32 -2.46
CA GLN A 18 5.44 -2.72 -2.64
C GLN A 18 5.73 -2.40 -4.10
N VAL A 19 5.43 -3.34 -5.00
CA VAL A 19 5.62 -3.15 -6.43
C VAL A 19 4.76 -2.00 -6.94
N ALA A 20 3.49 -1.95 -6.53
CA ALA A 20 2.57 -0.90 -6.96
C ALA A 20 3.04 0.49 -6.54
N VAL A 21 3.51 0.63 -5.30
CA VAL A 21 4.03 1.92 -4.82
C VAL A 21 5.28 2.30 -5.59
N GLY A 22 6.19 1.35 -5.82
CA GLY A 22 7.40 1.62 -6.60
C GLY A 22 7.12 2.04 -8.03
N GLU A 23 6.18 1.37 -8.68
CA GLU A 23 5.78 1.73 -10.05
C GLU A 23 5.15 3.13 -10.09
N ALA A 24 4.28 3.44 -9.14
CA ALA A 24 3.66 4.75 -9.08
C ALA A 24 4.70 5.85 -8.91
N TRP A 25 5.65 5.64 -8.03
CA TRP A 25 6.75 6.60 -7.84
C TRP A 25 7.55 6.79 -9.12
N THR A 26 7.96 5.69 -9.75
CA THR A 26 8.78 5.71 -10.96
C THR A 26 8.07 6.41 -12.12
N ASN A 27 6.76 6.23 -12.23
CA ASN A 27 5.98 6.78 -13.34
C ASN A 27 5.33 8.12 -13.00
N ALA A 28 5.71 8.75 -11.90
CA ALA A 28 5.19 10.05 -11.45
C ALA A 28 3.66 10.04 -11.26
N ILE A 29 3.11 8.91 -10.84
CA ILE A 29 1.70 8.79 -10.49
C ILE A 29 1.54 9.27 -9.04
N SER A 30 0.60 10.19 -8.80
CA SER A 30 0.51 10.87 -7.50
C SER A 30 -0.08 10.03 -6.39
N SER A 31 -0.85 9.00 -6.70
CA SER A 31 -1.50 8.18 -5.67
C SER A 31 -1.79 6.78 -6.15
N VAL A 32 -1.87 5.86 -5.18
CA VAL A 32 -2.24 4.46 -5.41
C VAL A 32 -3.34 4.11 -4.42
N GLU A 33 -4.44 3.56 -4.92
CA GLU A 33 -5.46 2.98 -4.07
C GLU A 33 -5.21 1.50 -3.92
N LEU A 34 -4.98 1.06 -2.68
CA LEU A 34 -4.76 -0.36 -2.38
C LEU A 34 -6.04 -0.92 -1.76
N ILE A 35 -6.69 -1.82 -2.47
CA ILE A 35 -7.95 -2.43 -2.04
C ILE A 35 -7.61 -3.67 -1.22
N HIS A 36 -7.86 -3.62 0.09
CA HIS A 36 -7.53 -4.73 0.99
C HIS A 36 -8.75 -5.50 1.47
N GLY A 37 -9.95 -4.97 1.22
CA GLY A 37 -11.17 -5.59 1.71
C GLY A 37 -11.40 -5.32 3.19
N HIS A 38 -12.55 -5.76 3.69
CA HIS A 38 -12.91 -5.56 5.11
C HIS A 38 -13.65 -6.73 5.73
N ASN A 39 -14.00 -7.75 4.94
CA ASN A 39 -14.84 -8.84 5.42
C ASN A 39 -14.05 -10.06 5.93
N LEU A 40 -12.79 -10.20 5.52
CA LEU A 40 -12.00 -11.40 5.79
C LEU A 40 -10.84 -11.15 6.73
N GLY A 41 -11.02 -10.20 7.65
CA GLY A 41 -9.96 -9.84 8.57
C GLY A 41 -9.19 -8.61 8.14
N THR A 42 -8.19 -8.22 8.93
CA THR A 42 -7.51 -6.94 8.77
C THR A 42 -6.02 -7.08 8.48
N ALA A 43 -5.52 -8.29 8.21
CA ALA A 43 -4.07 -8.51 8.08
C ALA A 43 -3.45 -7.63 6.99
N ILE A 44 -4.08 -7.56 5.80
CA ILE A 44 -3.55 -6.75 4.71
C ILE A 44 -3.69 -5.27 5.03
N LYS A 45 -4.85 -4.86 5.57
CA LYS A 45 -5.07 -3.48 5.99
C LYS A 45 -4.05 -3.05 7.03
N ASP A 46 -3.82 -3.89 8.03
CA ASP A 46 -2.87 -3.59 9.09
C ASP A 46 -1.46 -3.42 8.53
N TYR A 47 -1.05 -4.30 7.63
CA TYR A 47 0.24 -4.16 6.97
C TYR A 47 0.37 -2.82 6.25
N ILE A 48 -0.66 -2.42 5.51
CA ILE A 48 -0.62 -1.18 4.73
C ILE A 48 -0.59 0.05 5.65
N GLN A 49 -1.40 0.05 6.70
CA GLN A 49 -1.64 1.25 7.51
C GLN A 49 -0.70 1.41 8.70
N GLN A 50 -0.12 0.33 9.21
CA GLN A 50 0.77 0.41 10.35
C GLN A 50 2.15 0.91 9.94
N TYR A 51 2.79 1.68 10.81
CA TYR A 51 4.12 2.24 10.52
C TYR A 51 5.14 1.15 10.22
N GLU A 52 5.11 0.04 10.95
CA GLU A 52 6.06 -1.07 10.78
C GLU A 52 5.75 -1.95 9.57
N GLY A 53 4.72 -1.63 8.80
CA GLY A 53 4.31 -2.43 7.64
C GLY A 53 4.86 -1.88 6.34
N LEU A 54 3.95 -1.53 5.42
CA LEU A 54 4.30 -1.09 4.06
C LEU A 54 5.28 0.07 4.06
N ARG A 55 5.05 1.08 4.89
CA ARG A 55 5.90 2.27 4.93
C ARG A 55 7.35 1.90 5.21
N LYS A 56 7.58 1.02 6.18
CA LYS A 56 8.92 0.59 6.55
C LYS A 56 9.59 -0.18 5.42
N ASP A 57 8.84 -1.09 4.78
CA ASP A 57 9.37 -1.87 3.67
C ASP A 57 9.74 -0.97 2.48
N ILE A 58 8.92 0.04 2.20
CA ILE A 58 9.21 0.99 1.13
C ILE A 58 10.48 1.79 1.45
N GLU A 59 10.66 2.22 2.69
CA GLU A 59 11.89 2.93 3.09
C GLU A 59 13.15 2.11 2.77
N ILE A 60 13.07 0.80 2.96
CA ILE A 60 14.21 -0.09 2.72
C ILE A 60 14.45 -0.29 1.23
N ILE A 61 13.38 -0.56 0.47
CA ILE A 61 13.49 -0.93 -0.95
C ILE A 61 13.66 0.29 -1.85
N TYR A 62 12.97 1.37 -1.54
CA TYR A 62 12.96 2.59 -2.33
C TYR A 62 13.30 3.79 -1.44
N PRO A 63 14.57 3.95 -1.05
CA PRO A 63 14.95 5.02 -0.11
C PRO A 63 14.61 6.43 -0.59
N GLU A 64 14.44 6.61 -1.88
CA GLU A 64 14.07 7.91 -2.45
C GLU A 64 12.61 8.29 -2.16
N VAL A 65 11.77 7.33 -1.79
CA VAL A 65 10.37 7.60 -1.46
C VAL A 65 10.31 7.97 0.02
N THR A 66 10.34 9.27 0.31
CA THR A 66 10.56 9.73 1.68
C THR A 66 9.31 10.16 2.44
N ALA A 67 8.21 10.40 1.75
CA ALA A 67 7.04 10.99 2.43
C ALA A 67 5.75 10.40 1.89
N LEU A 68 5.36 9.26 2.46
CA LEU A 68 4.08 8.64 2.13
C LEU A 68 2.99 9.16 3.06
N LYS A 69 1.86 9.52 2.48
CA LYS A 69 0.64 9.79 3.22
C LYS A 69 -0.35 8.67 2.97
N LEU A 70 -0.87 8.11 4.06
CA LEU A 70 -1.85 7.04 4.00
C LEU A 70 -3.18 7.56 4.51
N SER A 71 -4.24 7.35 3.77
CA SER A 71 -5.57 7.73 4.21
C SER A 71 -6.59 6.65 3.91
N ASP A 72 -7.46 6.37 4.88
CA ASP A 72 -8.59 5.48 4.69
C ASP A 72 -9.49 6.01 3.58
N ASN A 73 -9.94 5.11 2.73
CA ASN A 73 -10.89 5.44 1.67
C ASN A 73 -12.17 4.63 1.88
N GLY A 74 -12.80 4.85 3.02
CA GLY A 74 -13.99 4.11 3.39
C GLY A 74 -13.68 2.68 3.77
N LEU A 75 -14.61 1.77 3.48
CA LEU A 75 -14.45 0.36 3.81
C LEU A 75 -13.68 -0.33 2.70
N GLY A 76 -12.57 -0.92 3.04
CA GLY A 76 -11.88 -1.86 2.17
C GLY A 76 -10.73 -1.32 1.34
N SER A 77 -10.38 -0.03 1.40
CA SER A 77 -9.20 0.45 0.69
C SER A 77 -8.47 1.56 1.43
N THR A 78 -7.23 1.76 1.04
CA THR A 78 -6.36 2.81 1.58
C THR A 78 -5.70 3.52 0.41
N ILE A 79 -5.69 4.85 0.44
CA ILE A 79 -5.01 5.66 -0.56
C ILE A 79 -3.60 5.97 -0.06
N VAL A 80 -2.61 5.68 -0.89
CA VAL A 80 -1.21 6.02 -0.64
C VAL A 80 -0.86 7.18 -1.55
N ARG A 81 -0.44 8.30 -0.97
CA ARG A 81 -0.04 9.49 -1.73
C ARG A 81 1.42 9.81 -1.46
N PHE A 82 2.05 10.36 -2.48
CA PHE A 82 3.41 10.87 -2.37
C PHE A 82 3.36 12.38 -2.11
N LYS A 83 4.30 12.84 -1.33
CA LYS A 83 4.45 14.29 -1.10
C LYS A 83 5.44 14.91 -2.05
#